data_eef2030faf8ea791e534fb33d4b98cce
#
_entry.id   eef2030faf8ea791e534fb33d4b98cce
#
_cell.length_a   1.000
_cell.length_b   1.000
_cell.length_c   1.000
_cell.angle_alpha   90.00
_cell.angle_beta   90.00
_cell.angle_gamma   90.00
#
_symmetry.space_group_name_H-M   'P 1'
#
loop_
_entity.id
_entity.type
_entity.pdbx_description
1 polymer ?
#
loop_
_entity_poly.entity_id
_entity_poly.type
_entity_poly.pdbx_seq_one_letter_code
_entity_poly.pdbx_strand_id
1 'polypeptide(L)'
;MNELEKNEENKLSPKIEIWDNSKRAKNLIIIFWILTGLTLIAIIFEYFELQLLKNFQIGIYVDESEANTSDLRQGIIEIVQIGVYIASIVLFLSWFRRAYGNLHRVGITYIKHKETVAVWTWFVPIVWFFRPVQIMNEIWTEIQEKIKKFDHTYVKKSGGLLIGLWWTLFIISNFIGRYVFKAELKQETVEQLIESSEIILISDILKVTEALLVILIVCQLSKMETKLAKEVKKKWRQNCV
;
A
#
# COMPACT_ATOMS: atom_id res chain seq x y z
N MET A 1 -3.51 -19.30 -48.51
CA MET A 1 -3.21 -18.18 -47.59
C MET A 1 -1.73 -17.89 -47.74
N ASN A 2 -1.39 -16.76 -48.41
CA ASN A 2 -0.03 -16.44 -48.85
C ASN A 2 0.84 -16.05 -47.65
N GLU A 3 2.16 -16.34 -47.75
CA GLU A 3 3.15 -15.92 -46.72
C GLU A 3 3.17 -14.40 -46.47
N LEU A 4 2.72 -13.62 -47.43
CA LEU A 4 2.57 -12.17 -47.28
C LEU A 4 1.40 -11.80 -46.35
N GLU A 5 0.28 -12.48 -46.42
CA GLU A 5 -0.86 -12.28 -45.49
C GLU A 5 -0.49 -12.67 -44.05
N LYS A 6 0.28 -13.77 -43.89
CA LYS A 6 0.80 -14.20 -42.57
C LYS A 6 1.81 -13.22 -41.97
N ASN A 7 2.58 -12.54 -42.83
CA ASN A 7 3.55 -11.51 -42.42
C ASN A 7 2.87 -10.17 -42.07
N GLU A 8 1.77 -9.83 -42.70
CA GLU A 8 0.99 -8.63 -42.40
C GLU A 8 0.16 -8.85 -41.09
N GLU A 9 -0.44 -10.03 -40.91
CA GLU A 9 -1.14 -10.38 -39.66
C GLU A 9 -0.18 -10.42 -38.47
N ASN A 10 1.06 -10.84 -38.66
CA ASN A 10 2.10 -10.83 -37.61
C ASN A 10 2.64 -9.41 -37.32
N LYS A 11 2.55 -8.46 -38.27
CA LYS A 11 2.89 -7.04 -38.04
C LYS A 11 1.77 -6.26 -37.34
N LEU A 12 0.53 -6.73 -37.42
CA LEU A 12 -0.66 -6.06 -36.88
C LEU A 12 -1.05 -6.54 -35.48
N SER A 13 -0.48 -7.64 -34.96
CA SER A 13 -0.74 -8.03 -33.58
C SER A 13 0.07 -7.16 -32.61
N PRO A 14 -0.55 -6.32 -31.79
CA PRO A 14 0.19 -5.51 -30.83
C PRO A 14 1.02 -6.44 -29.95
N LYS A 15 2.35 -6.23 -29.95
CA LYS A 15 3.28 -6.99 -29.12
C LYS A 15 2.83 -6.89 -27.67
N ILE A 16 2.22 -7.95 -27.15
CA ILE A 16 1.81 -8.04 -25.76
C ILE A 16 3.09 -8.08 -24.91
N GLU A 17 3.41 -6.99 -24.25
CA GLU A 17 4.60 -6.84 -23.43
C GLU A 17 4.24 -6.39 -22.02
N ILE A 18 4.54 -7.25 -21.02
CA ILE A 18 4.42 -6.87 -19.61
C ILE A 18 5.73 -6.23 -19.17
N TRP A 19 5.63 -5.04 -18.64
CA TRP A 19 6.80 -4.39 -18.05
C TRP A 19 7.05 -4.91 -16.63
N ASP A 20 8.31 -5.26 -16.36
CA ASP A 20 8.71 -5.77 -15.07
C ASP A 20 8.37 -4.79 -13.92
N ASN A 21 7.66 -5.29 -12.92
CA ASN A 21 7.25 -4.57 -11.73
C ASN A 21 7.87 -5.18 -10.44
N SER A 22 8.67 -6.23 -10.58
CA SER A 22 9.21 -7.01 -9.47
C SER A 22 10.12 -6.19 -8.55
N LYS A 23 10.99 -5.35 -9.11
CA LYS A 23 11.85 -4.46 -8.32
C LYS A 23 11.04 -3.46 -7.51
N ARG A 24 9.97 -2.88 -8.11
CA ARG A 24 9.09 -1.95 -7.39
C ARG A 24 8.34 -2.64 -6.26
N ALA A 25 7.80 -3.83 -6.52
CA ALA A 25 7.15 -4.65 -5.50
C ALA A 25 8.10 -4.99 -4.34
N LYS A 26 9.33 -5.41 -4.66
CA LYS A 26 10.35 -5.73 -3.65
C LYS A 26 10.70 -4.51 -2.79
N ASN A 27 10.98 -3.37 -3.41
CA ASN A 27 11.32 -2.14 -2.67
C ASN A 27 10.14 -1.69 -1.79
N LEU A 28 8.92 -1.80 -2.32
CA LEU A 28 7.70 -1.49 -1.59
C LEU A 28 7.53 -2.39 -0.36
N ILE A 29 7.72 -3.69 -0.50
CA ILE A 29 7.66 -4.63 0.61
C ILE A 29 8.72 -4.31 1.67
N ILE A 30 9.94 -3.98 1.24
CA ILE A 30 11.04 -3.63 2.17
C ILE A 30 10.67 -2.37 2.96
N ILE A 31 10.21 -1.30 2.30
CA ILE A 31 9.88 -0.05 3.01
C ILE A 31 8.71 -0.24 3.97
N PHE A 32 7.71 -1.07 3.63
CA PHE A 32 6.61 -1.40 4.55
C PHE A 32 7.08 -2.22 5.76
N TRP A 33 8.05 -3.12 5.60
CA TRP A 33 8.66 -3.80 6.74
C TRP A 33 9.45 -2.84 7.65
N ILE A 34 10.20 -1.89 7.06
CA ILE A 34 10.89 -0.84 7.81
C ILE A 34 9.86 0.02 8.57
N LEU A 35 8.80 0.46 7.89
CA LEU A 35 7.72 1.24 8.51
C LEU A 35 7.07 0.47 9.66
N THR A 36 6.76 -0.81 9.46
CA THR A 36 6.20 -1.69 10.52
C THR A 36 7.14 -1.78 11.73
N GLY A 37 8.44 -1.99 11.50
CA GLY A 37 9.43 -2.05 12.56
C GLY A 37 9.54 -0.74 13.35
N LEU A 38 9.56 0.39 12.66
CA LEU A 38 9.57 1.72 13.29
C LEU A 38 8.29 1.98 14.08
N THR A 39 7.13 1.60 13.56
CA THR A 39 5.86 1.75 14.28
C THR A 39 5.80 0.87 15.53
N LEU A 40 6.33 -0.36 15.48
CA LEU A 40 6.42 -1.20 16.68
C LEU A 40 7.34 -0.60 17.75
N ILE A 41 8.44 0.03 17.36
CA ILE A 41 9.32 0.77 18.28
C ILE A 41 8.57 1.99 18.86
N ALA A 42 7.84 2.73 18.03
CA ALA A 42 7.03 3.86 18.47
C ALA A 42 5.95 3.45 19.49
N ILE A 43 5.24 2.35 19.26
CA ILE A 43 4.25 1.78 20.23
C ILE A 43 4.90 1.54 21.60
N ILE A 44 6.12 1.01 21.63
CA ILE A 44 6.82 0.74 22.90
C ILE A 44 7.12 2.08 23.61
N PHE A 45 7.61 3.07 22.90
CA PHE A 45 7.95 4.36 23.51
C PHE A 45 6.70 5.16 23.92
N GLU A 46 5.65 5.13 23.09
CA GLU A 46 4.37 5.72 23.42
C GLU A 46 3.74 5.10 24.68
N TYR A 47 3.90 3.78 24.83
CA TYR A 47 3.46 3.11 26.07
C TYR A 47 4.22 3.62 27.31
N PHE A 48 5.54 3.82 27.22
CA PHE A 48 6.33 4.39 28.32
C PHE A 48 5.93 5.84 28.61
N GLU A 49 5.69 6.65 27.59
CA GLU A 49 5.20 8.02 27.72
C GLU A 49 3.85 8.06 28.45
N LEU A 50 2.92 7.22 28.01
CA LEU A 50 1.61 7.10 28.66
C LEU A 50 1.73 6.72 30.16
N GLN A 51 2.67 5.84 30.52
CA GLN A 51 2.92 5.51 31.93
C GLN A 51 3.49 6.70 32.70
N LEU A 52 4.39 7.45 32.12
CA LEU A 52 4.98 8.64 32.71
C LEU A 52 3.93 9.73 32.96
N LEU A 53 3.05 9.99 31.99
CA LEU A 53 1.94 10.93 32.12
C LEU A 53 0.95 10.50 33.22
N LYS A 54 0.60 9.21 33.29
CA LYS A 54 -0.28 8.68 34.33
C LYS A 54 0.34 8.79 35.72
N ASN A 55 1.64 8.55 35.90
CA ASN A 55 2.36 8.74 37.14
C ASN A 55 2.34 10.23 37.55
N PHE A 56 2.58 11.12 36.64
CA PHE A 56 2.52 12.57 36.89
C PHE A 56 1.10 13.00 37.33
N GLN A 57 0.05 12.49 36.69
CA GLN A 57 -1.34 12.80 37.01
C GLN A 57 -1.72 12.42 38.46
N ILE A 58 -1.19 11.30 38.97
CA ILE A 58 -1.46 10.83 40.35
C ILE A 58 -0.48 11.41 41.39
N GLY A 59 0.35 12.40 41.00
CA GLY A 59 1.26 13.10 41.90
C GLY A 59 2.56 12.39 42.22
N ILE A 60 2.92 11.34 41.44
CA ILE A 60 4.25 10.71 41.54
C ILE A 60 5.25 11.67 40.88
N TYR A 61 6.34 11.92 41.60
CA TYR A 61 7.40 12.77 41.06
C TYR A 61 8.03 12.17 39.79
N VAL A 62 8.05 12.93 38.73
CA VAL A 62 8.72 12.60 37.48
C VAL A 62 9.92 13.54 37.35
N ASP A 63 11.09 12.98 37.12
CA ASP A 63 12.29 13.80 36.93
C ASP A 63 12.22 14.56 35.59
N GLU A 64 12.56 15.85 35.61
CA GLU A 64 12.54 16.71 34.44
C GLU A 64 13.46 16.18 33.33
N SER A 65 14.59 15.56 33.70
CA SER A 65 15.50 14.96 32.73
C SER A 65 14.90 13.73 32.03
N GLU A 66 14.04 12.97 32.72
CA GLU A 66 13.33 11.84 32.16
C GLU A 66 12.25 12.29 31.18
N ALA A 67 11.47 13.33 31.53
CA ALA A 67 10.47 13.93 30.66
C ALA A 67 11.11 14.48 29.38
N ASN A 68 12.15 15.30 29.49
CA ASN A 68 12.86 15.88 28.35
C ASN A 68 13.48 14.78 27.43
N THR A 69 13.98 13.70 28.02
CA THR A 69 14.53 12.57 27.25
C THR A 69 13.42 11.82 26.49
N SER A 70 12.24 11.67 27.07
CA SER A 70 11.10 11.06 26.44
C SER A 70 10.63 11.89 25.24
N ASP A 71 10.44 13.18 25.41
CA ASP A 71 10.03 14.11 24.34
C ASP A 71 11.02 14.09 23.16
N LEU A 72 12.34 14.17 23.45
CA LEU A 72 13.36 14.14 22.41
C LEU A 72 13.34 12.83 21.63
N ARG A 73 13.19 11.71 22.31
CA ARG A 73 13.13 10.38 21.72
C ARG A 73 11.92 10.25 20.81
N GLN A 74 10.75 10.69 21.25
CA GLN A 74 9.53 10.69 20.45
C GLN A 74 9.68 11.56 19.20
N GLY A 75 10.12 12.79 19.34
CA GLY A 75 10.32 13.71 18.21
C GLY A 75 11.27 13.15 17.14
N ILE A 76 12.37 12.48 17.54
CA ILE A 76 13.28 11.83 16.58
C ILE A 76 12.56 10.70 15.82
N ILE A 77 11.81 9.84 16.52
CA ILE A 77 11.11 8.72 15.90
C ILE A 77 10.05 9.22 14.93
N GLU A 78 9.27 10.23 15.29
CA GLU A 78 8.24 10.82 14.45
C GLU A 78 8.83 11.39 13.15
N ILE A 79 9.92 12.14 13.23
CA ILE A 79 10.60 12.69 12.04
C ILE A 79 11.05 11.55 11.10
N VAL A 80 11.66 10.50 11.65
CA VAL A 80 12.09 9.34 10.86
C VAL A 80 10.89 8.63 10.25
N GLN A 81 9.81 8.42 11.02
CA GLN A 81 8.57 7.81 10.53
C GLN A 81 7.95 8.60 9.39
N ILE A 82 7.86 9.93 9.51
CA ILE A 82 7.35 10.81 8.44
C ILE A 82 8.16 10.60 7.15
N GLY A 83 9.48 10.59 7.24
CA GLY A 83 10.36 10.37 6.08
C GLY A 83 10.12 9.01 5.41
N VAL A 84 10.06 7.94 6.20
CA VAL A 84 9.79 6.58 5.70
C VAL A 84 8.36 6.46 5.14
N TYR A 85 7.38 7.10 5.76
CA TYR A 85 6.00 7.14 5.30
C TYR A 85 5.88 7.83 3.93
N ILE A 86 6.50 8.98 3.74
CA ILE A 86 6.53 9.67 2.44
C ILE A 86 7.17 8.77 1.37
N ALA A 87 8.30 8.15 1.70
CA ALA A 87 8.95 7.20 0.79
C ALA A 87 8.03 6.01 0.44
N SER A 88 7.28 5.49 1.41
CA SER A 88 6.33 4.40 1.18
C SER A 88 5.20 4.80 0.23
N ILE A 89 4.66 6.02 0.33
CA ILE A 89 3.65 6.55 -0.60
C ILE A 89 4.21 6.60 -2.02
N VAL A 90 5.40 7.15 -2.22
CA VAL A 90 6.02 7.28 -3.56
C VAL A 90 6.25 5.90 -4.18
N LEU A 91 6.79 4.94 -3.41
CA LEU A 91 7.01 3.58 -3.88
C LEU A 91 5.70 2.85 -4.19
N PHE A 92 4.68 3.02 -3.34
CA PHE A 92 3.36 2.43 -3.56
C PHE A 92 2.72 2.96 -4.84
N LEU A 93 2.67 4.28 -5.04
CA LEU A 93 2.11 4.89 -6.24
C LEU A 93 2.88 4.48 -7.52
N SER A 94 4.21 4.38 -7.43
CA SER A 94 5.03 3.91 -8.55
C SER A 94 4.74 2.46 -8.93
N TRP A 95 4.60 1.56 -7.93
CA TRP A 95 4.23 0.16 -8.13
C TRP A 95 2.79 0.02 -8.65
N PHE A 96 1.85 0.71 -8.02
CA PHE A 96 0.43 0.67 -8.34
C PHE A 96 0.13 1.15 -9.76
N ARG A 97 0.74 2.29 -10.16
CA ARG A 97 0.66 2.79 -11.54
C ARG A 97 1.18 1.75 -12.54
N ARG A 98 2.32 1.12 -12.25
CA ARG A 98 2.90 0.10 -13.13
C ARG A 98 2.02 -1.13 -13.23
N ALA A 99 1.46 -1.62 -12.13
CA ALA A 99 0.55 -2.74 -12.10
C ALA A 99 -0.71 -2.47 -12.95
N TYR A 100 -1.31 -1.29 -12.79
CA TYR A 100 -2.45 -0.89 -13.60
C TYR A 100 -2.10 -0.72 -15.09
N GLY A 101 -0.97 -0.10 -15.39
CA GLY A 101 -0.48 0.06 -16.76
C GLY A 101 -0.19 -1.27 -17.45
N ASN A 102 0.21 -2.29 -16.73
CA ASN A 102 0.42 -3.63 -17.26
C ASN A 102 -0.89 -4.27 -17.77
N LEU A 103 -2.05 -3.93 -17.20
CA LEU A 103 -3.34 -4.41 -17.71
C LEU A 103 -3.60 -3.93 -19.15
N HIS A 104 -3.29 -2.67 -19.47
CA HIS A 104 -3.39 -2.15 -20.83
C HIS A 104 -2.41 -2.87 -21.77
N ARG A 105 -1.17 -3.10 -21.33
CA ARG A 105 -0.11 -3.75 -22.13
C ARG A 105 -0.41 -5.21 -22.46
N VAL A 106 -1.18 -5.90 -21.62
CA VAL A 106 -1.63 -7.27 -21.93
C VAL A 106 -2.90 -7.31 -22.79
N GLY A 107 -3.32 -6.17 -23.33
CA GLY A 107 -4.43 -6.07 -24.27
C GLY A 107 -5.81 -6.23 -23.60
N ILE A 108 -5.99 -5.66 -22.42
CA ILE A 108 -7.30 -5.52 -21.78
C ILE A 108 -7.85 -4.16 -22.22
N THR A 109 -8.78 -4.18 -23.19
CA THR A 109 -9.28 -2.98 -23.88
C THR A 109 -10.45 -2.30 -23.21
N TYR A 110 -11.16 -3.00 -22.32
CA TYR A 110 -12.35 -2.46 -21.64
C TYR A 110 -12.04 -1.66 -20.38
N ILE A 111 -10.77 -1.58 -19.99
CA ILE A 111 -10.33 -0.69 -18.91
C ILE A 111 -10.40 0.75 -19.41
N LYS A 112 -11.28 1.55 -18.80
CA LYS A 112 -11.64 2.88 -19.29
C LYS A 112 -10.60 3.97 -19.01
N HIS A 113 -9.67 3.74 -18.09
CA HIS A 113 -8.79 4.79 -17.58
C HIS A 113 -7.33 4.55 -17.97
N LYS A 114 -6.61 5.63 -18.27
CA LYS A 114 -5.15 5.60 -18.50
C LYS A 114 -4.41 5.24 -17.20
N GLU A 115 -3.19 4.71 -17.31
CA GLU A 115 -2.34 4.35 -16.15
C GLU A 115 -2.07 5.52 -15.19
N THR A 116 -2.11 6.77 -15.67
CA THR A 116 -1.93 7.97 -14.86
C THR A 116 -3.09 8.20 -13.89
N VAL A 117 -4.29 7.76 -14.23
CA VAL A 117 -5.47 7.88 -13.37
C VAL A 117 -5.29 7.11 -12.07
N ALA A 118 -4.58 5.98 -12.09
CA ALA A 118 -4.25 5.22 -10.88
C ALA A 118 -3.53 6.06 -9.82
N VAL A 119 -2.75 7.06 -10.23
CA VAL A 119 -2.06 7.98 -9.30
C VAL A 119 -2.96 9.15 -8.91
N TRP A 120 -3.59 9.80 -9.89
CA TRP A 120 -4.36 11.01 -9.62
C TRP A 120 -5.58 10.78 -8.72
N THR A 121 -6.16 9.58 -8.74
CA THR A 121 -7.31 9.23 -7.89
C THR A 121 -7.03 9.33 -6.39
N TRP A 122 -5.77 9.31 -5.97
CA TRP A 122 -5.37 9.49 -4.57
C TRP A 122 -5.40 10.93 -4.09
N PHE A 123 -5.35 11.90 -5.02
CA PHE A 123 -5.26 13.32 -4.71
C PHE A 123 -6.55 14.10 -4.96
N VAL A 124 -7.52 13.50 -5.66
CA VAL A 124 -8.79 14.14 -5.98
C VAL A 124 -9.78 13.93 -4.84
N PRO A 125 -10.27 15.02 -4.18
CA PRO A 125 -11.29 14.92 -3.13
C PRO A 125 -12.49 14.09 -3.59
N ILE A 126 -13.11 13.35 -2.67
CA ILE A 126 -14.23 12.42 -2.91
C ILE A 126 -13.78 11.17 -3.70
N VAL A 127 -13.08 11.31 -4.83
CA VAL A 127 -12.65 10.19 -5.68
C VAL A 127 -11.72 9.24 -4.94
N TRP A 128 -10.84 9.76 -4.07
CA TRP A 128 -9.90 8.97 -3.29
C TRP A 128 -10.58 7.99 -2.33
N PHE A 129 -11.84 8.21 -1.97
CA PHE A 129 -12.57 7.29 -1.07
C PHE A 129 -12.94 5.95 -1.71
N PHE A 130 -13.11 5.89 -3.03
CA PHE A 130 -13.61 4.68 -3.69
C PHE A 130 -12.79 4.25 -4.91
N ARG A 131 -12.18 5.19 -5.63
CA ARG A 131 -11.50 4.84 -6.89
C ARG A 131 -10.22 4.01 -6.72
N PRO A 132 -9.33 4.27 -5.75
CA PRO A 132 -8.14 3.46 -5.56
C PRO A 132 -8.45 1.99 -5.25
N VAL A 133 -9.46 1.71 -4.41
CA VAL A 133 -9.85 0.33 -4.11
C VAL A 133 -10.50 -0.36 -5.31
N GLN A 134 -11.25 0.37 -6.13
CA GLN A 134 -11.79 -0.17 -7.39
C GLN A 134 -10.67 -0.57 -8.33
N ILE A 135 -9.66 0.30 -8.52
CA ILE A 135 -8.48 0.01 -9.36
C ILE A 135 -7.71 -1.20 -8.79
N MET A 136 -7.55 -1.31 -7.47
CA MET A 136 -6.89 -2.46 -6.85
C MET A 136 -7.64 -3.76 -7.16
N ASN A 137 -8.97 -3.74 -7.08
CA ASN A 137 -9.82 -4.88 -7.43
C ASN A 137 -9.77 -5.18 -8.95
N GLU A 138 -9.74 -4.15 -9.80
CA GLU A 138 -9.54 -4.32 -11.24
C GLU A 138 -8.22 -5.04 -11.52
N ILE A 139 -7.09 -4.57 -10.93
CA ILE A 139 -5.78 -5.22 -11.07
C ILE A 139 -5.86 -6.69 -10.63
N TRP A 140 -6.43 -6.95 -9.46
CA TRP A 140 -6.53 -8.31 -8.90
C TRP A 140 -7.33 -9.25 -9.79
N THR A 141 -8.46 -8.80 -10.28
CA THR A 141 -9.37 -9.62 -11.07
C THR A 141 -8.85 -9.83 -12.48
N GLU A 142 -8.42 -8.76 -13.14
CA GLU A 142 -8.05 -8.78 -14.55
C GLU A 142 -6.77 -9.55 -14.83
N ILE A 143 -5.78 -9.47 -13.92
CA ILE A 143 -4.57 -10.30 -14.03
C ILE A 143 -4.96 -11.79 -14.01
N GLN A 144 -5.85 -12.19 -13.12
CA GLN A 144 -6.28 -13.58 -12.99
C GLN A 144 -7.12 -14.05 -14.17
N GLU A 145 -8.03 -13.18 -14.68
CA GLU A 145 -8.79 -13.48 -15.90
C GLU A 145 -7.85 -13.71 -17.08
N LYS A 146 -6.83 -12.87 -17.22
CA LYS A 146 -5.86 -13.00 -18.29
C LYS A 146 -5.01 -14.26 -18.13
N ILE A 147 -4.57 -14.61 -16.91
CA ILE A 147 -3.85 -15.86 -16.66
C ILE A 147 -4.73 -17.05 -17.07
N LYS A 148 -6.02 -17.07 -16.67
CA LYS A 148 -6.95 -18.16 -16.98
C LYS A 148 -7.17 -18.34 -18.48
N LYS A 149 -7.11 -17.29 -19.28
CA LYS A 149 -7.17 -17.36 -20.74
C LYS A 149 -5.95 -18.07 -21.37
N PHE A 150 -4.80 -18.06 -20.69
CA PHE A 150 -3.58 -18.73 -21.15
C PHE A 150 -3.41 -20.13 -20.49
N ASP A 151 -3.82 -20.25 -19.23
CA ASP A 151 -3.72 -21.46 -18.41
C ASP A 151 -5.11 -21.79 -17.85
N HIS A 152 -5.85 -22.64 -18.54
CA HIS A 152 -7.20 -23.05 -18.15
C HIS A 152 -7.26 -23.77 -16.80
N THR A 153 -6.12 -24.32 -16.34
CA THR A 153 -6.01 -25.01 -15.04
C THR A 153 -5.86 -24.03 -13.88
N TYR A 154 -5.65 -22.75 -14.16
CA TYR A 154 -5.46 -21.73 -13.12
C TYR A 154 -6.72 -21.54 -12.27
N VAL A 155 -6.56 -21.72 -10.95
CA VAL A 155 -7.62 -21.46 -9.98
C VAL A 155 -7.51 -20.02 -9.48
N LYS A 156 -8.57 -19.25 -9.67
CA LYS A 156 -8.66 -17.87 -9.21
C LYS A 156 -8.72 -17.78 -7.68
N LYS A 157 -8.06 -16.77 -7.13
CA LYS A 157 -8.08 -16.45 -5.70
C LYS A 157 -9.01 -15.26 -5.45
N SER A 158 -9.88 -15.39 -4.46
CA SER A 158 -10.65 -14.24 -4.00
C SER A 158 -9.73 -13.22 -3.30
N GLY A 159 -9.78 -11.97 -3.73
CA GLY A 159 -9.03 -10.85 -3.11
C GLY A 159 -9.93 -9.85 -2.41
N GLY A 160 -11.25 -9.96 -2.60
CA GLY A 160 -12.19 -8.93 -2.17
C GLY A 160 -12.15 -8.66 -0.66
N LEU A 161 -12.08 -9.71 0.17
CA LEU A 161 -11.97 -9.54 1.62
C LEU A 161 -10.65 -8.86 2.02
N LEU A 162 -9.52 -9.33 1.47
CA LEU A 162 -8.20 -8.79 1.79
C LEU A 162 -8.09 -7.30 1.40
N ILE A 163 -8.52 -6.98 0.17
CA ILE A 163 -8.50 -5.61 -0.35
C ILE A 163 -9.52 -4.74 0.40
N GLY A 164 -10.69 -5.27 0.72
CA GLY A 164 -11.72 -4.57 1.47
C GLY A 164 -11.29 -4.24 2.89
N LEU A 165 -10.69 -5.19 3.62
CA LEU A 165 -10.15 -4.96 4.96
C LEU A 165 -9.04 -3.91 4.95
N TRP A 166 -8.07 -4.04 4.04
CA TRP A 166 -7.03 -3.03 3.88
C TRP A 166 -7.62 -1.63 3.65
N TRP A 167 -8.58 -1.53 2.74
CA TRP A 167 -9.19 -0.24 2.41
C TRP A 167 -9.99 0.36 3.56
N THR A 168 -10.74 -0.46 4.28
CA THR A 168 -11.49 -0.03 5.47
C THR A 168 -10.57 0.50 6.54
N LEU A 169 -9.48 -0.24 6.85
CA LEU A 169 -8.49 0.21 7.83
C LEU A 169 -7.81 1.51 7.38
N PHE A 170 -7.42 1.61 6.10
CA PHE A 170 -6.84 2.82 5.54
C PHE A 170 -7.75 4.05 5.74
N ILE A 171 -9.05 3.92 5.48
CA ILE A 171 -10.01 5.01 5.69
C ILE A 171 -10.12 5.36 7.19
N ILE A 172 -10.26 4.36 8.06
CA ILE A 172 -10.33 4.57 9.52
C ILE A 172 -9.08 5.26 10.03
N SER A 173 -7.89 4.77 9.66
CA SER A 173 -6.59 5.35 10.06
C SER A 173 -6.45 6.81 9.63
N ASN A 174 -6.93 7.17 8.43
CA ASN A 174 -6.93 8.57 7.97
C ASN A 174 -7.83 9.47 8.82
N PHE A 175 -9.00 8.98 9.27
CA PHE A 175 -9.88 9.76 10.15
C PHE A 175 -9.28 9.93 11.55
N ILE A 176 -8.74 8.84 12.12
CA ILE A 176 -8.08 8.88 13.43
C ILE A 176 -6.87 9.83 13.39
N GLY A 177 -6.01 9.72 12.37
CA GLY A 177 -4.85 10.59 12.23
C GLY A 177 -5.21 12.08 12.13
N ARG A 178 -6.32 12.42 11.46
CA ARG A 178 -6.83 13.81 11.44
C ARG A 178 -7.36 14.26 12.80
N TYR A 179 -7.97 13.36 13.57
CA TYR A 179 -8.43 13.66 14.92
C TYR A 179 -7.24 13.91 15.84
N VAL A 180 -6.25 13.00 15.87
CA VAL A 180 -5.03 13.14 16.66
C VAL A 180 -4.34 14.45 16.36
N PHE A 181 -4.07 14.74 15.09
CA PHE A 181 -3.41 15.99 14.68
C PHE A 181 -4.13 17.25 15.19
N LYS A 182 -5.48 17.25 15.18
CA LYS A 182 -6.25 18.39 15.72
C LYS A 182 -6.24 18.45 17.24
N ALA A 183 -6.19 17.30 17.91
CA ALA A 183 -6.12 17.20 19.35
C ALA A 183 -4.78 17.72 19.87
N GLU A 184 -3.67 17.28 19.27
CA GLU A 184 -2.30 17.71 19.60
C GLU A 184 -2.12 19.24 19.53
N LEU A 185 -2.74 19.89 18.54
CA LEU A 185 -2.68 21.35 18.42
C LEU A 185 -3.42 22.13 19.53
N LYS A 186 -4.20 21.43 20.38
CA LYS A 186 -5.08 22.05 21.41
C LYS A 186 -4.81 21.51 22.81
N GLN A 187 -3.75 20.73 23.00
CA GLN A 187 -3.41 20.15 24.29
C GLN A 187 -2.93 21.24 25.26
N GLU A 188 -3.63 21.37 26.38
CA GLU A 188 -3.31 22.30 27.47
C GLU A 188 -3.26 21.59 28.85
N THR A 189 -3.77 20.36 28.95
CA THR A 189 -3.85 19.63 30.22
C THR A 189 -3.26 18.21 30.11
N VAL A 190 -2.83 17.67 31.25
CA VAL A 190 -2.27 16.31 31.33
C VAL A 190 -3.31 15.25 30.92
N GLU A 191 -4.57 15.47 31.25
CA GLU A 191 -5.67 14.57 30.85
C GLU A 191 -5.79 14.49 29.33
N GLN A 192 -5.66 15.63 28.62
CA GLN A 192 -5.70 15.67 27.16
C GLN A 192 -4.48 14.98 26.54
N LEU A 193 -3.31 15.09 27.15
CA LEU A 193 -2.10 14.37 26.72
C LEU A 193 -2.32 12.85 26.84
N ILE A 194 -2.83 12.38 28.00
CA ILE A 194 -3.13 10.95 28.22
C ILE A 194 -4.13 10.43 27.18
N GLU A 195 -5.23 11.16 26.93
CA GLU A 195 -6.23 10.77 25.95
C GLU A 195 -5.63 10.67 24.54
N SER A 196 -4.79 11.65 24.15
CA SER A 196 -4.11 11.64 22.86
C SER A 196 -3.15 10.47 22.73
N SER A 197 -2.34 10.17 23.73
CA SER A 197 -1.42 9.03 23.76
C SER A 197 -2.17 7.69 23.62
N GLU A 198 -3.31 7.53 24.29
CA GLU A 198 -4.13 6.33 24.13
C GLU A 198 -4.65 6.17 22.70
N ILE A 199 -5.08 7.25 22.06
CA ILE A 199 -5.55 7.22 20.66
C ILE A 199 -4.40 6.98 19.69
N ILE A 200 -3.20 7.54 19.94
CA ILE A 200 -2.00 7.29 19.15
C ILE A 200 -1.64 5.81 19.18
N LEU A 201 -1.64 5.17 20.36
CA LEU A 201 -1.39 3.74 20.46
C LEU A 201 -2.37 2.90 19.62
N ILE A 202 -3.66 3.22 19.68
CA ILE A 202 -4.68 2.54 18.86
C ILE A 202 -4.40 2.77 17.37
N SER A 203 -4.08 4.02 16.98
CA SER A 203 -3.74 4.38 15.60
C SER A 203 -2.54 3.59 15.09
N ASP A 204 -1.51 3.43 15.90
CA ASP A 204 -0.30 2.73 15.51
C ASP A 204 -0.51 1.22 15.34
N ILE A 205 -1.32 0.59 16.19
CA ILE A 205 -1.75 -0.80 16.03
C ILE A 205 -2.51 -0.99 14.69
N LEU A 206 -3.38 -0.05 14.33
CA LEU A 206 -4.09 -0.08 13.06
C LEU A 206 -3.13 0.09 11.88
N LYS A 207 -2.16 1.01 11.95
CA LYS A 207 -1.13 1.21 10.93
C LYS A 207 -0.27 -0.04 10.70
N VAL A 208 0.13 -0.75 11.77
CA VAL A 208 0.84 -2.04 11.65
C VAL A 208 0.00 -3.06 10.90
N THR A 209 -1.27 -3.21 11.28
CA THR A 209 -2.19 -4.14 10.61
C THR A 209 -2.38 -3.79 9.12
N GLU A 210 -2.57 -2.51 8.83
CA GLU A 210 -2.69 -1.99 7.45
C GLU A 210 -1.44 -2.29 6.62
N ALA A 211 -0.25 -2.04 7.17
CA ALA A 211 1.02 -2.32 6.50
C ALA A 211 1.18 -3.81 6.15
N LEU A 212 0.83 -4.70 7.06
CA LEU A 212 0.85 -6.15 6.83
C LEU A 212 -0.12 -6.57 5.72
N LEU A 213 -1.32 -5.98 5.68
CA LEU A 213 -2.29 -6.25 4.61
C LEU A 213 -1.78 -5.77 3.24
N VAL A 214 -1.14 -4.59 3.17
CA VAL A 214 -0.51 -4.10 1.93
C VAL A 214 0.60 -5.04 1.48
N ILE A 215 1.47 -5.48 2.37
CA ILE A 215 2.53 -6.44 2.06
C ILE A 215 1.93 -7.72 1.46
N LEU A 216 0.87 -8.26 2.04
CA LEU A 216 0.18 -9.46 1.53
C LEU A 216 -0.41 -9.24 0.14
N ILE A 217 -1.08 -8.09 -0.09
CA ILE A 217 -1.65 -7.73 -1.39
C ILE A 217 -0.55 -7.65 -2.45
N VAL A 218 0.52 -6.88 -2.16
CA VAL A 218 1.64 -6.68 -3.09
C VAL A 218 2.35 -7.99 -3.40
N CYS A 219 2.59 -8.84 -2.41
CA CYS A 219 3.19 -10.16 -2.59
C CYS A 219 2.34 -11.04 -3.51
N GLN A 220 1.03 -11.08 -3.31
CA GLN A 220 0.15 -11.91 -4.13
C GLN A 220 0.03 -11.39 -5.55
N LEU A 221 -0.16 -10.07 -5.73
CA LEU A 221 -0.23 -9.46 -7.06
C LEU A 221 1.09 -9.61 -7.82
N SER A 222 2.24 -9.42 -7.17
CA SER A 222 3.55 -9.61 -7.81
C SER A 222 3.76 -11.06 -8.29
N LYS A 223 3.29 -12.06 -7.53
CA LYS A 223 3.29 -13.46 -7.96
C LYS A 223 2.39 -13.69 -9.18
N MET A 224 1.22 -13.06 -9.21
CA MET A 224 0.29 -13.13 -10.34
C MET A 224 0.86 -12.43 -11.59
N GLU A 225 1.43 -11.22 -11.47
CA GLU A 225 2.11 -10.53 -12.56
C GLU A 225 3.25 -11.38 -13.16
N THR A 226 4.07 -11.98 -12.28
CA THR A 226 5.17 -12.86 -12.71
C THR A 226 4.66 -14.09 -13.45
N LYS A 227 3.57 -14.72 -12.98
CA LYS A 227 2.95 -15.85 -13.68
C LYS A 227 2.41 -15.40 -15.02
N LEU A 228 1.67 -14.31 -15.09
CA LEU A 228 1.14 -13.76 -16.32
C LEU A 228 2.25 -13.47 -17.34
N ALA A 229 3.36 -12.87 -16.92
CA ALA A 229 4.49 -12.59 -17.79
C ALA A 229 5.10 -13.87 -18.40
N LYS A 230 5.18 -14.96 -17.60
CA LYS A 230 5.64 -16.26 -18.09
C LYS A 230 4.70 -16.85 -19.14
N GLU A 231 3.39 -16.82 -18.92
CA GLU A 231 2.38 -17.35 -19.84
C GLU A 231 2.35 -16.57 -21.17
N VAL A 232 2.41 -15.23 -21.10
CA VAL A 232 2.52 -14.39 -22.28
C VAL A 232 3.76 -14.74 -23.11
N LYS A 233 4.93 -14.88 -22.46
CA LYS A 233 6.18 -15.24 -23.14
C LYS A 233 6.15 -16.64 -23.76
N LYS A 234 5.49 -17.60 -23.08
CA LYS A 234 5.31 -18.97 -23.59
C LYS A 234 4.46 -18.98 -24.87
N LYS A 235 3.32 -18.28 -24.85
CA LYS A 235 2.43 -18.17 -26.02
C LYS A 235 3.11 -17.48 -27.19
N TRP A 236 3.88 -16.43 -26.95
CA TRP A 236 4.62 -15.73 -28.00
C TRP A 236 5.62 -16.65 -28.70
N ARG A 237 6.36 -17.50 -27.93
CA ARG A 237 7.29 -18.47 -28.50
C ARG A 237 6.59 -19.54 -29.34
N GLN A 238 5.38 -19.97 -28.97
CA GLN A 238 4.60 -20.97 -29.71
C GLN A 238 4.07 -20.42 -31.06
N ASN A 239 3.83 -19.12 -31.15
CA ASN A 239 3.35 -18.49 -32.38
C ASN A 239 4.49 -18.07 -33.33
N CYS A 240 5.75 -18.10 -32.90
CA CYS A 240 6.93 -17.79 -33.71
C CYS A 240 7.63 -19.05 -34.28
N VAL A 241 7.12 -20.24 -34.01
CA VAL A 241 7.53 -21.53 -34.59
C VAL A 241 6.44 -22.02 -35.55
#